data_e5a6dd9662d4d8c3dbe73c88f6a70dae
#
_entry.id   e5a6dd9662d4d8c3dbe73c88f6a70dae
#
_cell.length_a   1.000
_cell.length_b   1.000
_cell.length_c   1.000
_cell.angle_alpha   90.00
_cell.angle_beta   90.00
_cell.angle_gamma   90.00
#
_symmetry.space_group_name_H-M   'P 1'
#
loop_
_entity.id
_entity.type
_entity.pdbx_description
1 polymer ?
#
loop_
_entity_poly.entity_id
_entity_poly.type
_entity_poly.pdbx_seq_one_letter_code
_entity_poly.pdbx_strand_id
1 'polypeptide(L)'
;MDLAGADRSAVLAGLKQRLGSGCVDFSGERDESFREEAAVCDESVLERYLETGVLTDGDLRRMVGKRKLFPCWFGSALKLEGVSEFLEGVEQYAPVPAYPETFGTRIYKIARDGQGTRLTYLKVTGGTLRVKSLLTNRRPGLGEDQVWEEKVDQIRIYSGAKFRTVEEAPAGTVCAVTGLSRTYPG
;
A
#
# COMPACT_ATOMS: atom_id res chain seq x y z
N MET A 1 -14.95 13.37 12.04
CA MET A 1 -16.32 12.87 12.39
C MET A 1 -17.33 13.96 12.07
N ASP A 2 -17.82 13.98 10.83
CA ASP A 2 -18.56 15.13 10.27
C ASP A 2 -20.09 15.02 10.40
N LEU A 3 -20.59 13.83 10.74
CA LEU A 3 -22.04 13.61 10.91
C LEU A 3 -22.50 13.88 12.35
N ALA A 4 -23.67 14.48 12.48
CA ALA A 4 -24.31 14.66 13.78
C ALA A 4 -24.55 13.29 14.44
N GLY A 5 -24.18 13.15 15.72
CA GLY A 5 -24.29 11.90 16.47
C GLY A 5 -23.17 10.89 16.22
N ALA A 6 -22.12 11.25 15.46
CA ALA A 6 -20.93 10.41 15.32
C ALA A 6 -20.23 10.27 16.69
N ASP A 7 -20.07 9.02 17.15
CA ASP A 7 -19.44 8.68 18.41
C ASP A 7 -18.20 7.81 18.15
N ARG A 8 -17.01 8.35 18.51
CA ARG A 8 -15.72 7.69 18.37
C ARG A 8 -15.68 6.36 19.12
N SER A 9 -16.14 6.34 20.36
CA SER A 9 -16.11 5.15 21.22
C SER A 9 -17.00 4.03 20.68
N ALA A 10 -18.22 4.40 20.23
CA ALA A 10 -19.16 3.45 19.64
C ALA A 10 -18.62 2.86 18.32
N VAL A 11 -17.97 3.68 17.47
CA VAL A 11 -17.34 3.22 16.22
C VAL A 11 -16.19 2.27 16.53
N LEU A 12 -15.28 2.63 17.45
CA LEU A 12 -14.16 1.76 17.84
C LEU A 12 -14.65 0.43 18.43
N ALA A 13 -15.64 0.46 19.32
CA ALA A 13 -16.25 -0.74 19.86
C ALA A 13 -16.85 -1.63 18.77
N GLY A 14 -17.55 -1.04 17.80
CA GLY A 14 -18.10 -1.75 16.64
C GLY A 14 -17.01 -2.36 15.74
N LEU A 15 -15.88 -1.68 15.56
CA LEU A 15 -14.72 -2.22 14.83
C LEU A 15 -14.11 -3.42 15.58
N LYS A 16 -13.88 -3.29 16.89
CA LYS A 16 -13.36 -4.39 17.72
C LYS A 16 -14.28 -5.62 17.69
N GLN A 17 -15.57 -5.43 17.74
CA GLN A 17 -16.53 -6.52 17.68
C GLN A 17 -16.53 -7.26 16.34
N ARG A 18 -16.34 -6.54 15.22
CA ARG A 18 -16.45 -7.10 13.86
C ARG A 18 -15.13 -7.60 13.29
N LEU A 19 -14.05 -6.92 13.60
CA LEU A 19 -12.70 -7.17 13.02
C LEU A 19 -11.72 -7.78 14.02
N GLY A 20 -12.02 -7.72 15.32
CA GLY A 20 -11.18 -8.25 16.39
C GLY A 20 -10.60 -7.16 17.30
N SER A 21 -10.09 -7.58 18.45
CA SER A 21 -9.56 -6.69 19.51
C SER A 21 -8.34 -5.86 19.09
N GLY A 22 -7.71 -6.18 17.97
CA GLY A 22 -6.53 -5.47 17.48
C GLY A 22 -6.77 -4.06 16.92
N CYS A 23 -8.03 -3.56 16.88
CA CYS A 23 -8.33 -2.17 16.50
C CYS A 23 -8.01 -1.25 17.68
N VAL A 24 -7.01 -0.39 17.56
CA VAL A 24 -6.53 0.53 18.61
C VAL A 24 -6.59 1.97 18.11
N ASP A 25 -6.98 2.89 18.99
CA ASP A 25 -7.11 4.30 18.67
C ASP A 25 -5.76 5.03 18.72
N PHE A 26 -5.33 5.55 17.59
CA PHE A 26 -4.07 6.28 17.40
C PHE A 26 -4.26 7.81 17.33
N SER A 27 -5.50 8.30 17.51
CA SER A 27 -5.80 9.75 17.45
C SER A 27 -5.47 10.50 18.73
N GLY A 28 -5.19 9.78 19.84
CA GLY A 28 -4.92 10.35 21.16
C GLY A 28 -3.44 10.36 21.53
N GLU A 29 -3.17 10.75 22.76
CA GLU A 29 -1.84 10.62 23.36
C GLU A 29 -1.48 9.14 23.54
N ARG A 30 -0.19 8.83 23.41
CA ARG A 30 0.33 7.46 23.61
C ARG A 30 0.71 7.26 25.08
N ASP A 31 -0.29 7.39 25.93
CA ASP A 31 -0.19 7.18 27.37
C ASP A 31 -0.02 5.69 27.75
N GLU A 32 -0.07 5.38 29.01
CA GLU A 32 0.05 4.03 29.51
C GLU A 32 -1.09 3.13 29.05
N SER A 33 -2.32 3.64 29.06
CA SER A 33 -3.51 2.91 28.60
C SER A 33 -3.40 2.53 27.11
N PHE A 34 -2.91 3.43 26.26
CA PHE A 34 -2.62 3.12 24.86
C PHE A 34 -1.57 2.01 24.71
N ARG A 35 -0.47 2.07 25.51
CA ARG A 35 0.61 1.07 25.44
C ARG A 35 0.13 -0.31 25.84
N GLU A 36 -0.64 -0.41 26.93
CA GLU A 36 -1.25 -1.64 27.38
C GLU A 36 -2.19 -2.24 26.34
N GLU A 37 -3.10 -1.41 25.78
CA GLU A 37 -4.06 -1.83 24.77
C GLU A 37 -3.34 -2.34 23.50
N ALA A 38 -2.31 -1.64 23.06
CA ALA A 38 -1.52 -2.05 21.89
C ALA A 38 -0.68 -3.30 22.15
N ALA A 39 -0.07 -3.44 23.34
CA ALA A 39 0.75 -4.59 23.68
C ALA A 39 -0.07 -5.89 23.69
N VAL A 40 -1.31 -5.87 24.15
CA VAL A 40 -2.22 -7.04 24.17
C VAL A 40 -2.47 -7.62 22.79
N CYS A 41 -2.25 -6.85 21.71
CA CYS A 41 -2.44 -7.34 20.34
C CYS A 41 -1.43 -8.42 19.89
N ASP A 42 -0.29 -8.58 20.60
CA ASP A 42 0.72 -9.61 20.31
C ASP A 42 1.32 -10.15 21.59
N GLU A 43 1.20 -11.47 21.82
CA GLU A 43 1.65 -12.15 23.04
C GLU A 43 3.14 -11.87 23.33
N SER A 44 4.02 -11.96 22.34
CA SER A 44 5.45 -11.73 22.53
C SER A 44 5.79 -10.26 22.84
N VAL A 45 4.96 -9.32 22.39
CA VAL A 45 5.08 -7.90 22.72
C VAL A 45 4.58 -7.65 24.13
N LEU A 46 3.47 -8.28 24.51
CA LEU A 46 2.89 -8.17 25.84
C LEU A 46 3.86 -8.68 26.92
N GLU A 47 4.43 -9.88 26.73
CA GLU A 47 5.41 -10.45 27.67
C GLU A 47 6.57 -9.47 27.90
N ARG A 48 7.18 -8.97 26.83
CA ARG A 48 8.27 -8.00 26.95
C ARG A 48 7.83 -6.67 27.55
N TYR A 49 6.63 -6.19 27.24
CA TYR A 49 6.10 -4.96 27.82
C TYR A 49 5.89 -5.09 29.33
N LEU A 50 5.38 -6.23 29.80
CA LEU A 50 5.23 -6.51 31.23
C LEU A 50 6.57 -6.57 31.98
N GLU A 51 7.64 -7.02 31.32
CA GLU A 51 8.98 -7.07 31.92
C GLU A 51 9.69 -5.70 31.91
N THR A 52 9.52 -4.93 30.86
CA THR A 52 10.34 -3.73 30.61
C THR A 52 9.60 -2.41 30.70
N GLY A 53 8.27 -2.42 30.63
CA GLY A 53 7.43 -1.21 30.52
C GLY A 53 7.58 -0.48 29.17
N VAL A 54 8.28 -1.07 28.17
CA VAL A 54 8.63 -0.39 26.93
C VAL A 54 7.90 -0.97 25.72
N LEU A 55 7.13 -0.13 25.03
CA LEU A 55 6.55 -0.40 23.72
C LEU A 55 7.18 0.54 22.69
N THR A 56 7.84 -0.01 21.67
CA THR A 56 8.55 0.77 20.67
C THR A 56 7.73 0.94 19.36
N ASP A 57 8.03 1.98 18.57
CA ASP A 57 7.45 2.15 17.23
C ASP A 57 7.79 0.98 16.31
N GLY A 58 8.94 0.31 16.51
CA GLY A 58 9.31 -0.91 15.81
C GLY A 58 8.36 -2.07 16.09
N ASP A 59 7.86 -2.16 17.32
CA ASP A 59 6.87 -3.18 17.71
C ASP A 59 5.53 -2.89 17.04
N LEU A 60 5.09 -1.64 17.08
CA LEU A 60 3.86 -1.20 16.41
C LEU A 60 3.91 -1.50 14.91
N ARG A 61 4.98 -1.12 14.22
CA ARG A 61 5.17 -1.45 12.79
C ARG A 61 5.11 -2.95 12.52
N ARG A 62 5.78 -3.75 13.35
CA ARG A 62 5.79 -5.20 13.20
C ARG A 62 4.40 -5.80 13.39
N MET A 63 3.64 -5.35 14.39
CA MET A 63 2.28 -5.80 14.65
C MET A 63 1.33 -5.40 13.52
N VAL A 64 1.43 -4.17 13.00
CA VAL A 64 0.66 -3.72 11.83
C VAL A 64 1.00 -4.57 10.59
N GLY A 65 2.28 -4.79 10.31
CA GLY A 65 2.73 -5.64 9.20
C GLY A 65 2.26 -7.08 9.30
N LYS A 66 2.14 -7.62 10.51
CA LYS A 66 1.60 -8.96 10.80
C LYS A 66 0.08 -9.00 10.90
N ARG A 67 -0.62 -7.87 10.71
CA ARG A 67 -2.08 -7.73 10.84
C ARG A 67 -2.61 -8.14 12.22
N LYS A 68 -1.86 -7.91 13.27
CA LYS A 68 -2.25 -8.10 14.66
C LYS A 68 -2.78 -6.81 15.27
N LEU A 69 -2.28 -5.66 14.82
CA LEU A 69 -2.69 -4.32 15.22
C LEU A 69 -3.24 -3.57 14.02
N PHE A 70 -4.38 -2.93 14.19
CA PHE A 70 -5.06 -2.10 13.20
C PHE A 70 -5.21 -0.69 13.75
N PRO A 71 -4.30 0.24 13.40
CA PRO A 71 -4.37 1.60 13.88
C PRO A 71 -5.63 2.31 13.37
N CYS A 72 -6.37 2.95 14.26
CA CYS A 72 -7.56 3.71 13.94
C CYS A 72 -7.31 5.19 14.24
N TRP A 73 -7.61 6.06 13.28
CA TRP A 73 -7.59 7.52 13.47
C TRP A 73 -8.99 8.08 13.31
N PHE A 74 -9.35 8.97 14.19
CA PHE A 74 -10.63 9.65 14.17
C PHE A 74 -10.42 11.13 13.89
N GLY A 75 -11.05 11.66 12.87
CA GLY A 75 -10.89 13.03 12.42
C GLY A 75 -12.10 13.55 11.66
N SER A 76 -11.98 14.75 11.14
CA SER A 76 -12.95 15.37 10.26
C SER A 76 -12.30 15.69 8.92
N ALA A 77 -12.65 14.94 7.88
CA ALA A 77 -12.15 15.20 6.52
C ALA A 77 -12.64 16.55 5.99
N LEU A 78 -13.85 16.96 6.37
CA LEU A 78 -14.43 18.24 5.96
C LEU A 78 -13.67 19.43 6.58
N LYS A 79 -13.23 19.31 7.84
CA LYS A 79 -12.49 20.35 8.57
C LYS A 79 -10.98 20.18 8.49
N LEU A 80 -10.51 19.08 7.89
CA LEU A 80 -9.11 18.66 7.86
C LEU A 80 -8.50 18.38 9.24
N GLU A 81 -9.32 18.15 10.26
CA GLU A 81 -8.87 17.78 11.60
C GLU A 81 -8.44 16.31 11.63
N GLY A 82 -7.25 16.00 12.15
CA GLY A 82 -6.70 14.65 12.24
C GLY A 82 -6.21 14.04 10.91
N VAL A 83 -6.25 14.81 9.81
CA VAL A 83 -5.83 14.31 8.49
C VAL A 83 -4.30 14.22 8.40
N SER A 84 -3.58 15.21 8.91
CA SER A 84 -2.11 15.21 8.94
C SER A 84 -1.59 14.04 9.77
N GLU A 85 -2.13 13.87 10.97
CA GLU A 85 -1.76 12.79 11.90
C GLU A 85 -2.05 11.41 11.30
N PHE A 86 -3.16 11.26 10.57
CA PHE A 86 -3.45 10.04 9.83
C PHE A 86 -2.41 9.77 8.73
N LEU A 87 -2.05 10.76 7.93
CA LEU A 87 -1.07 10.62 6.85
C LEU A 87 0.33 10.30 7.39
N GLU A 88 0.75 10.98 8.46
CA GLU A 88 2.00 10.68 9.18
C GLU A 88 1.98 9.24 9.73
N GLY A 89 0.84 8.81 10.29
CA GLY A 89 0.66 7.45 10.77
C GLY A 89 0.74 6.40 9.66
N VAL A 90 0.19 6.70 8.47
CA VAL A 90 0.34 5.82 7.29
C VAL A 90 1.81 5.71 6.88
N GLU A 91 2.54 6.83 6.82
CA GLU A 91 3.97 6.83 6.49
C GLU A 91 4.79 6.06 7.53
N GLN A 92 4.48 6.24 8.81
CA GLN A 92 5.20 5.64 9.91
C GLN A 92 4.94 4.13 10.06
N TYR A 93 3.70 3.66 9.90
CA TYR A 93 3.31 2.28 10.25
C TYR A 93 2.98 1.39 9.07
N ALA A 94 2.69 1.93 7.87
CA ALA A 94 2.42 1.10 6.71
C ALA A 94 3.65 0.25 6.34
N PRO A 95 3.49 -1.07 6.16
CA PRO A 95 4.61 -1.91 5.77
C PRO A 95 5.06 -1.56 4.36
N VAL A 96 6.34 -1.26 4.19
CA VAL A 96 6.97 -1.10 2.88
C VAL A 96 7.38 -2.48 2.39
N PRO A 97 6.84 -2.98 1.27
CA PRO A 97 7.24 -4.26 0.72
C PRO A 97 8.72 -4.24 0.31
N ALA A 98 9.45 -5.29 0.66
CA ALA A 98 10.74 -5.56 0.05
C ALA A 98 10.50 -6.08 -1.38
N TYR A 99 11.09 -5.44 -2.36
CA TYR A 99 10.99 -5.86 -3.75
C TYR A 99 12.26 -6.62 -4.17
N PRO A 100 12.15 -7.72 -4.94
CA PRO A 100 13.30 -8.43 -5.47
C PRO A 100 14.05 -7.57 -6.51
N GLU A 101 15.34 -7.83 -6.67
CA GLU A 101 16.15 -7.19 -7.70
C GLU A 101 15.77 -7.65 -9.12
N THR A 102 15.28 -8.89 -9.23
CA THR A 102 14.79 -9.42 -10.50
C THR A 102 13.58 -8.65 -10.97
N PHE A 103 13.64 -8.21 -12.23
CA PHE A 103 12.56 -7.43 -12.84
C PHE A 103 11.25 -8.21 -12.88
N GLY A 104 10.17 -7.56 -12.52
CA GLY A 104 8.82 -8.08 -12.59
C GLY A 104 7.79 -6.95 -12.62
N THR A 105 6.66 -7.21 -13.27
CA THR A 105 5.52 -6.29 -13.31
C THR A 105 4.21 -7.04 -13.18
N ARG A 106 3.20 -6.37 -12.64
CA ARG A 106 1.83 -6.86 -12.64
C ARG A 106 0.92 -5.85 -13.34
N ILE A 107 0.27 -6.30 -14.41
CA ILE A 107 -0.69 -5.50 -15.18
C ILE A 107 -2.04 -5.58 -14.49
N TYR A 108 -2.69 -4.43 -14.27
CA TYR A 108 -4.00 -4.38 -13.61
C TYR A 108 -5.09 -3.72 -14.46
N LYS A 109 -4.71 -2.98 -15.52
CA LYS A 109 -5.68 -2.30 -16.38
C LYS A 109 -5.12 -2.08 -17.78
N ILE A 110 -5.99 -2.21 -18.79
CA ILE A 110 -5.76 -1.73 -20.15
C ILE A 110 -6.76 -0.62 -20.44
N ALA A 111 -6.29 0.47 -21.05
CA ALA A 111 -7.13 1.57 -21.49
C ALA A 111 -6.61 2.16 -22.81
N ARG A 112 -7.32 3.15 -23.36
CA ARG A 112 -6.84 3.99 -24.44
C ARG A 112 -6.90 5.45 -24.01
N ASP A 113 -5.92 6.24 -24.46
CA ASP A 113 -5.97 7.68 -24.24
C ASP A 113 -6.89 8.38 -25.28
N GLY A 114 -7.04 9.70 -25.16
CA GLY A 114 -7.87 10.49 -26.05
C GLY A 114 -7.46 10.46 -27.53
N GLN A 115 -6.26 9.97 -27.84
CA GLN A 115 -5.72 9.79 -29.19
C GLN A 115 -5.83 8.33 -29.68
N GLY A 116 -6.45 7.45 -28.86
CA GLY A 116 -6.59 6.04 -29.19
C GLY A 116 -5.37 5.18 -28.86
N THR A 117 -4.28 5.76 -28.33
CA THR A 117 -3.07 5.01 -27.95
C THR A 117 -3.37 4.03 -26.83
N ARG A 118 -2.98 2.77 -27.02
CA ARG A 118 -3.12 1.73 -25.99
C ARG A 118 -2.21 2.01 -24.82
N LEU A 119 -2.79 2.01 -23.61
CA LEU A 119 -2.12 2.17 -22.34
C LEU A 119 -2.20 0.88 -21.53
N THR A 120 -1.06 0.32 -21.18
CA THR A 120 -0.95 -0.80 -20.27
C THR A 120 -0.58 -0.27 -18.89
N TYR A 121 -1.54 -0.28 -17.94
CA TYR A 121 -1.32 0.13 -16.56
C TYR A 121 -0.76 -1.03 -15.75
N LEU A 122 0.36 -0.79 -15.10
CA LEU A 122 1.08 -1.81 -14.36
C LEU A 122 1.71 -1.26 -13.06
N LYS A 123 1.99 -2.16 -12.14
CA LYS A 123 2.86 -1.94 -11.00
C LYS A 123 4.16 -2.69 -11.22
N VAL A 124 5.30 -2.03 -11.04
CA VAL A 124 6.61 -2.67 -11.04
C VAL A 124 6.77 -3.42 -9.71
N THR A 125 6.94 -4.74 -9.76
CA THR A 125 7.00 -5.62 -8.59
C THR A 125 8.39 -6.12 -8.26
N GLY A 126 9.40 -5.75 -9.07
CA GLY A 126 10.82 -6.05 -8.85
C GLY A 126 11.69 -5.32 -9.86
N GLY A 127 12.94 -5.07 -9.54
CA GLY A 127 13.90 -4.39 -10.40
C GLY A 127 13.47 -3.00 -10.84
N THR A 128 13.80 -2.62 -12.05
CA THR A 128 13.49 -1.30 -12.63
C THR A 128 13.05 -1.46 -14.09
N LEU A 129 11.89 -0.89 -14.40
CA LEU A 129 11.39 -0.76 -15.78
C LEU A 129 12.07 0.43 -16.45
N ARG A 130 12.55 0.27 -17.68
CA ARG A 130 13.15 1.36 -18.48
C ARG A 130 12.47 1.51 -19.81
N VAL A 131 12.45 2.74 -20.32
CA VAL A 131 12.06 3.02 -21.71
C VAL A 131 12.97 2.22 -22.65
N LYS A 132 12.40 1.67 -23.72
CA LYS A 132 13.05 0.75 -24.67
C LYS A 132 13.41 -0.62 -24.12
N SER A 133 13.10 -0.97 -22.87
CA SER A 133 13.19 -2.34 -22.39
C SER A 133 12.32 -3.29 -23.22
N LEU A 134 12.85 -4.47 -23.48
CA LEU A 134 12.09 -5.58 -24.08
C LEU A 134 11.40 -6.35 -22.94
N LEU A 135 10.09 -6.43 -22.98
CA LEU A 135 9.29 -7.17 -22.01
C LEU A 135 8.76 -8.47 -22.63
N THR A 136 8.64 -9.48 -21.79
CA THR A 136 8.13 -10.80 -22.18
C THR A 136 7.18 -11.36 -21.14
N ASN A 137 6.26 -12.23 -21.56
CA ASN A 137 5.43 -13.03 -20.66
C ASN A 137 6.03 -14.41 -20.37
N ARG A 138 7.29 -14.64 -20.71
CA ARG A 138 7.95 -15.94 -20.50
C ARG A 138 7.90 -16.34 -19.01
N ARG A 139 7.33 -17.53 -18.77
CA ARG A 139 7.24 -18.14 -17.43
C ARG A 139 7.32 -19.66 -17.55
N PRO A 140 7.69 -20.37 -16.48
CA PRO A 140 7.68 -21.84 -16.49
C PRO A 140 6.31 -22.39 -16.90
N GLY A 141 6.29 -23.37 -17.81
CA GLY A 141 5.08 -24.01 -18.30
C GLY A 141 4.34 -23.29 -19.43
N LEU A 142 4.82 -22.14 -19.92
CA LEU A 142 4.27 -21.47 -21.08
C LEU A 142 4.91 -22.03 -22.37
N GLY A 143 4.07 -22.43 -23.34
CA GLY A 143 4.55 -22.92 -24.67
C GLY A 143 5.25 -21.78 -25.44
N GLU A 144 6.26 -22.14 -26.25
CA GLU A 144 7.04 -21.13 -27.01
C GLU A 144 6.19 -20.33 -27.99
N ASP A 145 5.14 -20.91 -28.55
CA ASP A 145 4.17 -20.26 -29.43
C ASP A 145 3.31 -19.19 -28.71
N GLN A 146 3.23 -19.26 -27.40
CA GLN A 146 2.50 -18.32 -26.56
C GLN A 146 3.39 -17.19 -25.99
N VAL A 147 4.70 -17.32 -26.13
CA VAL A 147 5.65 -16.30 -25.69
C VAL A 147 5.60 -15.12 -26.64
N TRP A 148 5.61 -13.93 -26.06
CA TRP A 148 5.76 -12.68 -26.80
C TRP A 148 6.87 -11.83 -26.22
N GLU A 149 7.44 -10.98 -27.06
CA GLU A 149 8.39 -9.96 -26.67
C GLU A 149 7.97 -8.63 -27.31
N GLU A 150 7.81 -7.60 -26.50
CA GLU A 150 7.39 -6.28 -26.95
C GLU A 150 8.20 -5.19 -26.24
N LYS A 151 8.43 -4.10 -26.96
CA LYS A 151 9.26 -3.00 -26.48
C LYS A 151 8.43 -1.89 -25.85
N VAL A 152 8.88 -1.40 -24.70
CA VAL A 152 8.29 -0.22 -24.05
C VAL A 152 8.69 1.05 -24.79
N ASP A 153 7.71 1.84 -25.25
CA ASP A 153 7.97 3.12 -25.92
C ASP A 153 8.03 4.28 -24.95
N GLN A 154 7.07 4.39 -24.03
CA GLN A 154 7.00 5.44 -23.03
C GLN A 154 6.56 4.87 -21.69
N ILE A 155 7.04 5.48 -20.61
CA ILE A 155 6.54 5.27 -19.25
C ILE A 155 5.90 6.56 -18.77
N ARG A 156 4.63 6.49 -18.38
CA ARG A 156 3.80 7.63 -17.95
C ARG A 156 3.40 7.47 -16.48
N ILE A 157 3.75 8.44 -15.64
CA ILE A 157 3.29 8.53 -14.25
C ILE A 157 2.11 9.51 -14.22
N TYR A 158 0.94 9.02 -13.82
CA TYR A 158 -0.30 9.80 -13.75
C TYR A 158 -0.48 10.47 -12.39
N SER A 159 -1.00 11.70 -12.42
CA SER A 159 -1.52 12.42 -11.26
C SER A 159 -2.87 13.02 -11.67
N GLY A 160 -3.96 12.35 -11.31
CA GLY A 160 -5.29 12.64 -11.84
C GLY A 160 -5.35 12.44 -13.35
N ALA A 161 -5.83 13.44 -14.09
CA ALA A 161 -5.91 13.41 -15.56
C ALA A 161 -4.59 13.74 -16.28
N LYS A 162 -3.60 14.30 -15.56
CA LYS A 162 -2.31 14.69 -16.11
C LYS A 162 -1.28 13.58 -15.91
N PHE A 163 -0.29 13.52 -16.80
CA PHE A 163 0.84 12.62 -16.65
C PHE A 163 2.16 13.33 -16.97
N ARG A 164 3.23 12.77 -16.46
CA ARG A 164 4.61 13.07 -16.89
C ARG A 164 5.25 11.79 -17.43
N THR A 165 6.13 11.94 -18.42
CA THR A 165 6.97 10.84 -18.90
C THR A 165 8.24 10.72 -18.05
N VAL A 166 8.70 9.49 -17.86
CA VAL A 166 9.95 9.19 -17.15
C VAL A 166 10.74 8.16 -17.96
N GLU A 167 12.06 8.16 -17.81
CA GLU A 167 12.94 7.19 -18.47
C GLU A 167 12.97 5.84 -17.75
N GLU A 168 12.74 5.84 -16.42
CA GLU A 168 12.70 4.63 -15.62
C GLU A 168 11.68 4.68 -14.49
N ALA A 169 11.23 3.50 -14.05
CA ALA A 169 10.31 3.31 -12.96
C ALA A 169 10.81 2.14 -12.08
N PRO A 170 11.32 2.40 -10.86
CA PRO A 170 11.76 1.36 -9.94
C PRO A 170 10.60 0.55 -9.37
N ALA A 171 10.93 -0.58 -8.75
CA ALA A 171 9.97 -1.42 -8.04
C ALA A 171 9.13 -0.61 -7.04
N GLY A 172 7.83 -0.94 -6.95
CA GLY A 172 6.83 -0.19 -6.19
C GLY A 172 6.09 0.86 -7.02
N THR A 173 6.65 1.32 -8.15
CA THR A 173 6.03 2.35 -8.99
C THR A 173 4.80 1.79 -9.70
N VAL A 174 3.73 2.60 -9.70
CA VAL A 174 2.52 2.41 -10.52
C VAL A 174 2.60 3.37 -11.70
N CYS A 175 2.52 2.83 -12.91
CA CYS A 175 2.64 3.61 -14.13
C CYS A 175 1.80 3.04 -15.28
N ALA A 176 1.69 3.79 -16.37
CA ALA A 176 1.18 3.29 -17.63
C ALA A 176 2.30 3.27 -18.67
N VAL A 177 2.32 2.26 -19.52
CA VAL A 177 3.29 2.15 -20.62
C VAL A 177 2.58 2.09 -21.97
N THR A 178 3.27 2.55 -23.01
CA THR A 178 2.89 2.39 -24.40
C THR A 178 3.85 1.44 -25.10
N GLY A 179 3.49 0.96 -26.30
CA GLY A 179 4.29 0.02 -27.09
C GLY A 179 3.90 -1.44 -26.90
N LEU A 180 3.05 -1.78 -25.92
CA LEU A 180 2.62 -3.14 -25.64
C LEU A 180 1.22 -3.41 -26.22
N SER A 181 1.09 -4.43 -27.04
CA SER A 181 -0.17 -4.79 -27.72
C SER A 181 -0.81 -6.09 -27.16
N ARG A 182 0.01 -7.06 -26.72
CA ARG A 182 -0.39 -8.40 -26.33
C ARG A 182 -0.65 -8.59 -24.84
N THR A 183 -0.47 -7.53 -24.06
CA THR A 183 -0.66 -7.54 -22.61
C THR A 183 -2.15 -7.60 -22.21
N TYR A 184 -2.43 -8.21 -21.04
CA TYR A 184 -3.77 -8.30 -20.44
C TYR A 184 -3.65 -8.19 -18.91
N PRO A 185 -4.72 -7.80 -18.18
CA PRO A 185 -4.75 -7.77 -16.73
C PRO A 185 -4.67 -9.17 -16.11
N GLY A 186 -3.92 -9.30 -14.98
CA GLY A 186 -3.82 -10.54 -14.20
C GLY A 186 -2.43 -11.13 -14.02
#